data_d87ea3cf0a5100068cce670313c54565
#
_entry.id   d87ea3cf0a5100068cce670313c54565
#
_cell.length_a   1.000
_cell.length_b   1.000
_cell.length_c   1.000
_cell.angle_alpha   90.00
_cell.angle_beta   90.00
_cell.angle_gamma   90.00
#
_symmetry.space_group_name_H-M   'P 1'
#
loop_
_entity.id
_entity.type
_entity.pdbx_description
1 polymer ?
#
loop_
_entity_poly.entity_id
_entity_poly.type
_entity_poly.pdbx_seq_one_letter_code
_entity_poly.pdbx_strand_id
1 'polypeptide(L)'
;MNTIDWKIVAFDDMSARELHDCLALRAAVFVVEQNCPYQDPEEKDLKSWHILGYVDDALVATARIVAPGVSYPEVSIGRLATAASHLGTGAGRELMRVCLDTIVDRYGDVPIRISAQSYLQRFYESFRFQRTTKPEYLEDDIPHVEMLRTS
;
A
#
# COMPACT_ATOMS: atom_id res chain seq x y z
N MET A 1 -13.02 -2.05 -20.94
CA MET A 1 -12.36 -2.16 -19.63
C MET A 1 -12.92 -1.11 -18.70
N ASN A 2 -13.23 -1.53 -17.47
CA ASN A 2 -13.75 -0.58 -16.50
C ASN A 2 -12.61 0.23 -15.89
N THR A 3 -12.78 1.53 -15.88
CA THR A 3 -11.84 2.46 -15.24
C THR A 3 -11.97 2.36 -13.73
N ILE A 4 -10.83 2.46 -13.04
CA ILE A 4 -10.83 2.48 -11.57
C ILE A 4 -11.08 3.91 -11.11
N ASP A 5 -12.06 4.08 -10.23
CA ASP A 5 -12.33 5.35 -9.57
C ASP A 5 -11.53 5.39 -8.26
N TRP A 6 -10.66 6.37 -8.14
CA TRP A 6 -9.77 6.50 -6.99
C TRP A 6 -10.29 7.51 -5.99
N LYS A 7 -10.21 7.15 -4.70
CA LYS A 7 -10.52 8.04 -3.59
C LYS A 7 -9.37 8.01 -2.59
N ILE A 8 -8.99 9.18 -2.11
CA ILE A 8 -7.97 9.34 -1.07
C ILE A 8 -8.67 9.89 0.16
N VAL A 9 -8.61 9.18 1.27
CA VAL A 9 -9.38 9.53 2.46
C VAL A 9 -8.57 9.28 3.73
N ALA A 10 -8.62 10.26 4.67
CA ALA A 10 -8.05 10.06 6.00
C ALA A 10 -8.92 9.07 6.77
N PHE A 11 -8.33 8.36 7.72
CA PHE A 11 -9.05 7.33 8.48
C PHE A 11 -10.36 7.86 9.08
N ASP A 12 -10.29 9.02 9.73
CA ASP A 12 -11.47 9.58 10.41
C ASP A 12 -12.60 9.98 9.45
N ASP A 13 -12.29 10.13 8.18
CA ASP A 13 -13.27 10.50 7.15
C ASP A 13 -13.80 9.29 6.38
N MET A 14 -13.30 8.09 6.67
CA MET A 14 -13.80 6.88 6.04
C MET A 14 -15.21 6.55 6.52
N SER A 15 -16.07 6.18 5.57
CA SER A 15 -17.36 5.60 5.93
C SER A 15 -17.15 4.19 6.50
N ALA A 16 -18.14 3.69 7.23
CA ALA A 16 -18.11 2.33 7.72
C ALA A 16 -17.95 1.32 6.57
N ARG A 17 -18.62 1.58 5.45
CA ARG A 17 -18.53 0.72 4.26
C ARG A 17 -17.12 0.73 3.66
N GLU A 18 -16.53 1.92 3.53
CA GLU A 18 -15.16 2.03 3.00
C GLU A 18 -14.17 1.28 3.89
N LEU A 19 -14.27 1.42 5.18
CA LEU A 19 -13.40 0.70 6.11
C LEU A 19 -13.61 -0.81 6.00
N HIS A 20 -14.86 -1.25 5.96
CA HIS A 20 -15.19 -2.66 5.78
C HIS A 20 -14.57 -3.21 4.50
N ASP A 21 -14.78 -2.52 3.37
CA ASP A 21 -14.27 -2.96 2.07
C ASP A 21 -12.73 -3.01 2.06
N CYS A 22 -12.09 -2.00 2.64
CA CYS A 22 -10.64 -1.92 2.74
C CYS A 22 -10.09 -3.12 3.52
N LEU A 23 -10.61 -3.38 4.71
CA LEU A 23 -10.14 -4.49 5.55
C LEU A 23 -10.45 -5.85 4.91
N ALA A 24 -11.59 -5.98 4.23
CA ALA A 24 -11.95 -7.21 3.54
C ALA A 24 -10.97 -7.53 2.40
N LEU A 25 -10.61 -6.53 1.59
CA LEU A 25 -9.63 -6.73 0.52
C LEU A 25 -8.25 -7.07 1.08
N ARG A 26 -7.81 -6.35 2.11
CA ARG A 26 -6.52 -6.61 2.77
C ARG A 26 -6.49 -8.03 3.35
N ALA A 27 -7.55 -8.47 4.00
CA ALA A 27 -7.62 -9.82 4.55
C ALA A 27 -7.55 -10.87 3.43
N ALA A 28 -8.26 -10.66 2.32
CA ALA A 28 -8.23 -11.59 1.19
C ALA A 28 -6.81 -11.74 0.63
N VAL A 29 -6.07 -10.66 0.48
CA VAL A 29 -4.72 -10.67 -0.09
C VAL A 29 -3.68 -11.15 0.92
N PHE A 30 -3.62 -10.53 2.09
CA PHE A 30 -2.50 -10.73 3.01
C PHE A 30 -2.69 -11.93 3.94
N VAL A 31 -3.91 -12.26 4.28
CA VAL A 31 -4.19 -13.38 5.19
C VAL A 31 -4.55 -14.64 4.41
N VAL A 32 -5.53 -14.56 3.52
CA VAL A 32 -6.05 -15.73 2.82
C VAL A 32 -5.13 -16.18 1.68
N GLU A 33 -4.85 -15.31 0.71
CA GLU A 33 -4.04 -15.67 -0.46
C GLU A 33 -2.60 -16.03 -0.07
N GLN A 34 -2.01 -15.28 0.85
CA GLN A 34 -0.65 -15.53 1.31
C GLN A 34 -0.58 -16.61 2.40
N ASN A 35 -1.70 -17.13 2.83
CA ASN A 35 -1.79 -18.15 3.88
C ASN A 35 -0.98 -17.76 5.11
N CYS A 36 -1.16 -16.51 5.55
CA CYS A 36 -0.41 -15.93 6.66
C CYS A 36 -1.36 -15.45 7.75
N PRO A 37 -1.64 -16.24 8.78
CA PRO A 37 -2.56 -15.85 9.84
C PRO A 37 -1.94 -14.80 10.75
N TYR A 38 -2.44 -13.56 10.67
CA TYR A 38 -2.04 -12.47 11.56
C TYR A 38 -3.17 -11.45 11.61
N GLN A 39 -3.09 -10.55 12.60
CA GLN A 39 -4.07 -9.48 12.73
C GLN A 39 -3.69 -8.32 11.82
N ASP A 40 -4.40 -8.15 10.70
CA ASP A 40 -4.07 -7.13 9.71
C ASP A 40 -4.29 -5.68 10.16
N PRO A 41 -5.44 -5.31 10.79
CA PRO A 41 -5.62 -3.93 11.27
C PRO A 41 -4.60 -3.59 12.36
N GLU A 42 -4.03 -2.38 12.28
CA GLU A 42 -3.05 -1.91 13.27
C GLU A 42 -3.16 -0.41 13.49
N GLU A 43 -2.50 0.10 14.54
CA GLU A 43 -2.57 1.50 14.93
C GLU A 43 -2.16 2.47 13.83
N LYS A 44 -1.25 2.07 12.95
CA LYS A 44 -0.84 2.92 11.81
C LYS A 44 -2.00 3.28 10.91
N ASP A 45 -3.03 2.44 10.82
CA ASP A 45 -4.20 2.70 9.99
C ASP A 45 -4.89 3.99 10.42
N LEU A 46 -4.91 4.28 11.72
CA LEU A 46 -5.56 5.46 12.28
C LEU A 46 -4.86 6.75 11.87
N LYS A 47 -3.59 6.68 11.51
CA LYS A 47 -2.71 7.81 11.21
C LYS A 47 -2.31 7.85 9.74
N SER A 48 -3.09 7.21 8.87
CA SER A 48 -2.76 7.05 7.47
C SER A 48 -3.80 7.70 6.57
N TRP A 49 -3.36 8.07 5.37
CA TRP A 49 -4.26 8.29 4.24
C TRP A 49 -4.53 6.94 3.60
N HIS A 50 -5.79 6.65 3.29
CA HIS A 50 -6.18 5.40 2.65
C HIS A 50 -6.54 5.67 1.20
N ILE A 51 -5.94 4.89 0.31
CA ILE A 51 -6.19 4.96 -1.13
C ILE A 51 -7.17 3.85 -1.45
N LEU A 52 -8.29 4.22 -2.05
CA LEU A 52 -9.37 3.28 -2.38
C LEU A 52 -9.64 3.34 -3.88
N GLY A 53 -9.53 2.20 -4.55
CA GLY A 53 -9.79 2.09 -5.98
C GLY A 53 -11.00 1.22 -6.23
N TYR A 54 -12.07 1.81 -6.74
CA TYR A 54 -13.34 1.13 -6.99
C TYR A 54 -13.58 0.94 -8.47
N VAL A 55 -14.11 -0.22 -8.82
CA VAL A 55 -14.73 -0.47 -10.12
C VAL A 55 -16.20 -0.77 -9.81
N ASP A 56 -17.09 0.11 -10.26
CA ASP A 56 -18.50 0.12 -9.84
C ASP A 56 -18.55 0.18 -8.30
N ASP A 57 -19.19 -0.76 -7.64
CA ASP A 57 -19.30 -0.75 -6.18
C ASP A 57 -18.30 -1.68 -5.48
N ALA A 58 -17.34 -2.24 -6.24
CA ALA A 58 -16.37 -3.18 -5.70
C ALA A 58 -15.01 -2.53 -5.49
N LEU A 59 -14.45 -2.66 -4.30
CA LEU A 59 -13.08 -2.22 -4.03
C LEU A 59 -12.11 -3.24 -4.64
N VAL A 60 -11.29 -2.80 -5.60
CA VAL A 60 -10.35 -3.66 -6.33
C VAL A 60 -8.89 -3.38 -6.03
N ALA A 61 -8.59 -2.23 -5.43
CA ALA A 61 -7.22 -1.88 -5.06
C ALA A 61 -7.24 -0.97 -3.83
N THR A 62 -6.27 -1.13 -2.96
CA THR A 62 -6.12 -0.26 -1.79
C THR A 62 -4.65 -0.17 -1.37
N ALA A 63 -4.31 0.91 -0.69
CA ALA A 63 -3.02 1.11 -0.06
C ALA A 63 -3.18 2.11 1.08
N ARG A 64 -2.19 2.17 1.97
CA ARG A 64 -2.15 3.24 2.98
C ARG A 64 -0.86 4.03 2.84
N ILE A 65 -0.96 5.34 3.05
CA ILE A 65 0.18 6.24 3.11
C ILE A 65 0.32 6.65 4.56
N VAL A 66 1.45 6.27 5.16
CA VAL A 66 1.73 6.51 6.57
C VAL A 66 2.54 7.79 6.70
N ALA A 67 2.08 8.71 7.55
CA ALA A 67 2.73 10.00 7.74
C ALA A 67 4.18 9.84 8.20
N PRO A 68 5.06 10.82 7.89
CA PRO A 68 6.42 10.83 8.42
C PRO A 68 6.43 10.72 9.95
N GLY A 69 7.39 9.98 10.48
CA GLY A 69 7.56 9.83 11.93
C GLY A 69 6.72 8.74 12.58
N VAL A 70 5.94 8.00 11.81
CA VAL A 70 5.11 6.89 12.34
C VAL A 70 5.82 5.55 12.17
N SER A 71 6.04 5.13 10.92
CA SER A 71 6.80 3.90 10.62
C SER A 71 8.29 4.18 10.56
N TYR A 72 8.64 5.28 9.90
CA TYR A 72 10.00 5.74 9.64
C TYR A 72 10.03 7.25 9.79
N PRO A 73 11.22 7.86 9.85
CA PRO A 73 11.31 9.33 9.74
C PRO A 73 10.66 9.83 8.44
N GLU A 74 10.81 9.07 7.35
CA GLU A 74 10.21 9.40 6.05
C GLU A 74 8.75 8.94 5.99
N VAL A 75 8.00 9.50 5.02
CA VAL A 75 6.68 8.98 4.66
C VAL A 75 6.83 7.55 4.14
N SER A 76 5.82 6.73 4.35
CA SER A 76 5.84 5.33 3.91
C SER A 76 4.55 4.95 3.20
N ILE A 77 4.64 3.91 2.38
CA ILE A 77 3.49 3.29 1.71
C ILE A 77 3.44 1.84 2.17
N GLY A 78 2.26 1.35 2.51
CA GLY A 78 2.10 -0.03 2.91
C GLY A 78 0.74 -0.59 2.55
N ARG A 79 0.59 -1.88 2.80
CA ARG A 79 -0.66 -2.61 2.56
C ARG A 79 -1.20 -2.41 1.14
N LEU A 80 -0.31 -2.41 0.13
CA LEU A 80 -0.74 -2.40 -1.26
C LEU A 80 -1.40 -3.72 -1.59
N ALA A 81 -2.67 -3.67 -1.96
CA ALA A 81 -3.44 -4.86 -2.27
C ALA A 81 -4.26 -4.65 -3.53
N THR A 82 -4.25 -5.64 -4.41
CA THR A 82 -5.07 -5.65 -5.63
C THR A 82 -5.91 -6.91 -5.60
N ALA A 83 -7.21 -6.79 -5.87
CA ALA A 83 -8.11 -7.94 -5.91
C ALA A 83 -7.65 -8.95 -6.96
N ALA A 84 -7.82 -10.24 -6.66
CA ALA A 84 -7.42 -11.32 -7.59
C ALA A 84 -8.03 -11.15 -8.97
N SER A 85 -9.26 -10.63 -9.05
CA SER A 85 -9.96 -10.38 -10.33
C SER A 85 -9.27 -9.33 -11.21
N HIS A 86 -8.36 -8.54 -10.65
CA HIS A 86 -7.68 -7.43 -11.35
C HIS A 86 -6.18 -7.63 -11.44
N LEU A 87 -5.65 -8.80 -11.09
CA LEU A 87 -4.24 -9.10 -11.28
C LEU A 87 -3.92 -9.16 -12.78
N GLY A 88 -2.77 -8.61 -13.17
CA GLY A 88 -2.35 -8.58 -14.57
C GLY A 88 -3.05 -7.53 -15.43
N THR A 89 -3.85 -6.64 -14.83
CA THR A 89 -4.56 -5.57 -15.55
C THR A 89 -3.86 -4.22 -15.51
N GLY A 90 -2.75 -4.11 -14.79
CA GLY A 90 -2.07 -2.83 -14.54
C GLY A 90 -2.60 -2.08 -13.32
N ALA A 91 -3.56 -2.65 -12.59
CA ALA A 91 -4.16 -2.00 -11.41
C ALA A 91 -3.11 -1.71 -10.33
N GLY A 92 -2.17 -2.62 -10.09
CA GLY A 92 -1.10 -2.40 -9.10
C GLY A 92 -0.17 -1.25 -9.46
N ARG A 93 0.15 -1.10 -10.74
CA ARG A 93 0.98 0.02 -11.19
C ARG A 93 0.23 1.34 -11.09
N GLU A 94 -1.06 1.34 -11.42
CA GLU A 94 -1.91 2.52 -11.30
C GLU A 94 -2.05 2.92 -9.83
N LEU A 95 -2.27 1.95 -8.94
CA LEU A 95 -2.30 2.17 -7.50
C LEU A 95 -1.02 2.86 -7.00
N MET A 96 0.14 2.36 -7.43
CA MET A 96 1.43 2.95 -7.03
C MET A 96 1.55 4.40 -7.53
N ARG A 97 1.13 4.68 -8.77
CA ARG A 97 1.15 6.06 -9.28
C ARG A 97 0.27 6.98 -8.46
N VAL A 98 -0.91 6.52 -8.08
CA VAL A 98 -1.82 7.30 -7.23
C VAL A 98 -1.18 7.57 -5.88
N CYS A 99 -0.51 6.57 -5.29
CA CYS A 99 0.22 6.75 -4.03
C CYS A 99 1.32 7.81 -4.17
N LEU A 100 2.14 7.72 -5.20
CA LEU A 100 3.24 8.66 -5.41
C LEU A 100 2.72 10.07 -5.65
N ASP A 101 1.68 10.23 -6.47
CA ASP A 101 1.07 11.53 -6.73
C ASP A 101 0.46 12.13 -5.46
N THR A 102 -0.17 11.30 -4.64
CA THR A 102 -0.74 11.73 -3.36
C THR A 102 0.34 12.22 -2.41
N ILE A 103 1.46 11.51 -2.34
CA ILE A 103 2.58 11.93 -1.49
C ILE A 103 3.14 13.27 -1.92
N VAL A 104 3.35 13.48 -3.23
CA VAL A 104 3.81 14.77 -3.74
C VAL A 104 2.81 15.87 -3.38
N ASP A 105 1.53 15.61 -3.55
CA ASP A 105 0.48 16.58 -3.25
C ASP A 105 0.42 16.95 -1.76
N ARG A 106 0.60 15.96 -0.86
CA ARG A 106 0.43 16.15 0.59
C ARG A 106 1.72 16.55 1.30
N TYR A 107 2.86 16.03 0.84
CA TYR A 107 4.13 16.16 1.55
C TYR A 107 5.23 16.79 0.70
N GLY A 108 5.00 16.99 -0.59
CA GLY A 108 6.01 17.50 -1.50
C GLY A 108 6.92 16.39 -2.04
N ASP A 109 8.02 16.80 -2.65
CA ASP A 109 9.01 15.88 -3.20
C ASP A 109 9.96 15.42 -2.07
N VAL A 110 9.55 14.38 -1.37
CA VAL A 110 10.24 13.89 -0.18
C VAL A 110 10.65 12.43 -0.37
N PRO A 111 11.67 11.96 0.36
CA PRO A 111 12.04 10.55 0.35
C PRO A 111 10.89 9.67 0.88
N ILE A 112 10.78 8.46 0.35
CA ILE A 112 9.79 7.48 0.76
C ILE A 112 10.52 6.19 1.13
N ARG A 113 10.30 5.70 2.35
CA ARG A 113 10.90 4.45 2.83
C ARG A 113 9.83 3.41 3.04
N ILE A 114 10.06 2.19 2.54
CA ILE A 114 9.08 1.11 2.64
C ILE A 114 9.74 -0.18 3.11
N SER A 115 8.89 -1.07 3.64
CA SER A 115 9.22 -2.46 3.91
C SER A 115 8.52 -3.28 2.82
N ALA A 116 9.29 -3.78 1.87
CA ALA A 116 8.75 -4.45 0.69
C ALA A 116 8.95 -5.96 0.79
N GLN A 117 7.92 -6.74 0.43
CA GLN A 117 8.11 -8.17 0.27
C GLN A 117 9.18 -8.41 -0.80
N SER A 118 10.15 -9.28 -0.51
CA SER A 118 11.34 -9.46 -1.37
C SER A 118 10.99 -9.79 -2.81
N TYR A 119 9.93 -10.59 -3.03
CA TYR A 119 9.56 -10.97 -4.39
C TYR A 119 9.02 -9.81 -5.22
N LEU A 120 8.68 -8.69 -4.60
CA LEU A 120 8.19 -7.48 -5.27
C LEU A 120 9.29 -6.44 -5.49
N GLN A 121 10.53 -6.76 -5.17
CA GLN A 121 11.63 -5.79 -5.26
C GLN A 121 11.71 -5.14 -6.64
N ARG A 122 11.63 -5.93 -7.72
CA ARG A 122 11.69 -5.40 -9.09
C ARG A 122 10.52 -4.46 -9.41
N PHE A 123 9.34 -4.77 -8.89
CA PHE A 123 8.18 -3.90 -9.05
C PHE A 123 8.47 -2.52 -8.48
N TYR A 124 9.00 -2.47 -7.25
CA TYR A 124 9.31 -1.18 -6.61
C TYR A 124 10.50 -0.49 -7.28
N GLU A 125 11.48 -1.24 -7.74
CA GLU A 125 12.61 -0.66 -8.48
C GLU A 125 12.15 0.06 -9.75
N SER A 126 11.10 -0.43 -10.39
CA SER A 126 10.53 0.24 -11.57
C SER A 126 9.92 1.61 -11.23
N PHE A 127 9.70 1.91 -9.97
CA PHE A 127 9.25 3.21 -9.46
C PHE A 127 10.37 3.98 -8.75
N ARG A 128 11.62 3.62 -9.01
CA ARG A 128 12.82 4.31 -8.51
C ARG A 128 13.12 4.07 -7.02
N PHE A 129 12.55 3.04 -6.43
CA PHE A 129 12.96 2.57 -5.12
C PHE A 129 14.23 1.76 -5.25
N GLN A 130 15.11 1.85 -4.26
CA GLN A 130 16.35 1.07 -4.19
C GLN A 130 16.47 0.43 -2.82
N ARG A 131 17.01 -0.78 -2.78
CA ARG A 131 17.30 -1.42 -1.49
C ARG A 131 18.27 -0.57 -0.70
N THR A 132 18.01 -0.48 0.61
CA THR A 132 18.99 0.09 1.54
C THR A 132 20.03 -0.98 1.90
N THR A 133 20.98 -0.62 2.74
CA THR A 133 22.02 -1.56 3.21
C THR A 133 21.50 -2.54 4.25
N LYS A 134 20.26 -2.38 4.71
CA LYS A 134 19.67 -3.29 5.69
C LYS A 134 19.54 -4.69 5.10
N PRO A 135 20.01 -5.75 5.79
CA PRO A 135 19.83 -7.12 5.31
C PRO A 135 18.35 -7.50 5.20
N GLU A 136 18.06 -8.45 4.32
CA GLU A 136 16.73 -9.04 4.23
C GLU A 136 16.29 -9.58 5.61
N TYR A 137 15.01 -9.42 5.92
CA TYR A 137 14.44 -9.82 7.22
C TYR A 137 13.07 -10.45 7.01
N LEU A 138 12.62 -11.18 8.02
CA LEU A 138 11.28 -11.77 8.00
C LEU A 138 10.29 -10.82 8.69
N GLU A 139 9.14 -10.65 8.07
CA GLU A 139 8.00 -9.93 8.64
C GLU A 139 6.80 -10.82 8.41
N ASP A 140 6.16 -11.28 9.47
CA ASP A 140 5.09 -12.28 9.42
C ASP A 140 5.52 -13.54 8.63
N ASP A 141 6.77 -13.97 8.84
CA ASP A 141 7.39 -15.13 8.18
C ASP A 141 7.58 -14.98 6.67
N ILE A 142 7.39 -13.78 6.12
CA ILE A 142 7.60 -13.49 4.70
C ILE A 142 8.88 -12.66 4.56
N PRO A 143 9.81 -13.03 3.64
CA PRO A 143 11.02 -12.24 3.42
C PRO A 143 10.69 -10.83 2.94
N HIS A 144 11.31 -9.83 3.57
CA HIS A 144 11.16 -8.42 3.25
C HIS A 144 12.52 -7.75 3.08
N VAL A 145 12.54 -6.70 2.30
CA VAL A 145 13.69 -5.81 2.14
C VAL A 145 13.26 -4.37 2.39
N GLU A 146 14.15 -3.59 3.01
CA GLU A 146 13.90 -2.16 3.16
C GLU A 146 14.31 -1.45 1.88
N MET A 147 13.44 -0.57 1.37
CA MET A 147 13.71 0.18 0.16
C MET A 147 13.45 1.66 0.39
N LEU A 148 14.20 2.48 -0.34
CA LEU A 148 14.13 3.94 -0.24
C LEU A 148 14.04 4.54 -1.63
N ARG A 149 13.13 5.51 -1.81
CA ARG A 149 13.02 6.32 -3.01
C ARG A 149 13.38 7.76 -2.63
N THR A 150 14.41 8.28 -3.26
CA THR A 150 14.92 9.63 -2.96
C THR A 150 14.51 10.62 -4.06
N SER A 151 13.26 10.86 -4.25
CA SER A 151 12.70 11.79 -5.24
C SER A 151 13.16 11.55 -6.69
#